data_2f6b145a78f9350823817101b896b8ed
#
_entry.id   2f6b145a78f9350823817101b896b8ed
#
_cell.length_a   1.000
_cell.length_b   1.000
_cell.length_c   1.000
_cell.angle_alpha   90.00
_cell.angle_beta   90.00
_cell.angle_gamma   90.00
#
_symmetry.space_group_name_H-M   'P 1'
#
loop_
_entity.id
_entity.type
_entity.pdbx_description
1 polymer ?
#
loop_
_entity_poly.entity_id
_entity_poly.type
_entity_poly.pdbx_seq_one_letter_code
_entity_poly.pdbx_strand_id
1 'polypeptide(L)'
;MPKQLLQGNQAIAMAAEIAGLKFFAGYPITPASEIIHEMVNKKHIKTLQMEDEIASVNAVIGASLAGLKAMTATSGPGFSLMQESIGLAHMMEVPLVIVNVQRVGPSTGMPTMPAQGDVIQCIHGSHGDYFPIVFYPNSVSELYKYTVMAFNAAEESMSPVILLSDGYVSHLYETIIPHRDFEIKKRDRQPLGAGNRHFTGLSHEDSVPKTSDVDNYRRLITRLHEKQQLTAQRYNYYEYIECGKDTDTLLISYGALSRIAYYFKENFSLYRPIRMFPIVEEIKIIASRYKRILVMEMNMGQYVHEIERILHREVEFIPILGGRIDLGEIKQKINDVSISRRP
;
A
#
# COMPACT_ATOMS: atom_id res chain seq x y z
N MET A 1 -3.50 -21.16 -15.92
CA MET A 1 -2.43 -21.97 -15.28
C MET A 1 -3.05 -22.95 -14.29
N PRO A 2 -2.35 -24.04 -13.88
CA PRO A 2 -2.85 -24.92 -12.82
C PRO A 2 -2.93 -24.20 -11.48
N LYS A 3 -3.72 -24.73 -10.55
CA LYS A 3 -3.75 -24.30 -9.16
C LYS A 3 -2.37 -24.47 -8.55
N GLN A 4 -1.91 -23.47 -7.78
CA GLN A 4 -0.63 -23.48 -7.08
C GLN A 4 -0.84 -23.07 -5.62
N LEU A 5 -0.18 -23.77 -4.71
CA LEU A 5 -0.07 -23.36 -3.31
C LEU A 5 1.09 -22.36 -3.21
N LEU A 6 0.78 -21.12 -2.90
CA LEU A 6 1.77 -20.05 -2.79
C LEU A 6 1.69 -19.37 -1.43
N GLN A 7 2.84 -18.97 -0.93
CA GLN A 7 2.96 -18.01 0.16
C GLN A 7 2.71 -16.58 -0.36
N GLY A 8 2.23 -15.68 0.50
CA GLY A 8 1.96 -14.30 0.10
C GLY A 8 3.17 -13.58 -0.49
N ASN A 9 4.36 -13.70 0.12
CA ASN A 9 5.59 -13.12 -0.42
C ASN A 9 5.99 -13.71 -1.79
N GLN A 10 5.75 -15.02 -2.00
CA GLN A 10 5.97 -15.68 -3.29
C GLN A 10 5.00 -15.17 -4.36
N ALA A 11 3.75 -14.93 -3.97
CA ALA A 11 2.74 -14.37 -4.87
C ALA A 11 3.11 -12.96 -5.34
N ILE A 12 3.64 -12.11 -4.44
CA ILE A 12 4.18 -10.78 -4.79
C ILE A 12 5.31 -10.93 -5.82
N ALA A 13 6.29 -11.80 -5.55
CA ALA A 13 7.44 -12.01 -6.43
C ALA A 13 7.04 -12.53 -7.82
N MET A 14 6.07 -13.45 -7.89
CA MET A 14 5.53 -13.98 -9.14
C MET A 14 4.77 -12.90 -9.92
N ALA A 15 3.95 -12.12 -9.25
CA ALA A 15 3.17 -11.06 -9.88
C ALA A 15 4.03 -9.90 -10.38
N ALA A 16 5.10 -9.54 -9.66
CA ALA A 16 6.06 -8.54 -10.10
C ALA A 16 6.76 -8.93 -11.41
N GLU A 17 7.11 -10.23 -11.55
CA GLU A 17 7.64 -10.77 -12.80
C GLU A 17 6.65 -10.60 -13.96
N ILE A 18 5.38 -10.93 -13.73
CA ILE A 18 4.31 -10.78 -14.74
C ILE A 18 4.09 -9.30 -15.10
N ALA A 19 4.17 -8.39 -14.12
CA ALA A 19 4.10 -6.96 -14.35
C ALA A 19 5.28 -6.40 -15.16
N GLY A 20 6.29 -7.23 -15.43
CA GLY A 20 7.46 -6.86 -16.24
C GLY A 20 8.62 -6.30 -15.43
N LEU A 21 8.72 -6.62 -14.14
CA LEU A 21 9.87 -6.27 -13.31
C LEU A 21 11.19 -6.69 -13.97
N LYS A 22 12.18 -5.80 -13.96
CA LYS A 22 13.53 -6.04 -14.49
C LYS A 22 14.64 -5.83 -13.47
N PHE A 23 14.35 -5.07 -12.41
CA PHE A 23 15.33 -4.75 -11.39
C PHE A 23 14.69 -4.79 -10.00
N PHE A 24 15.34 -5.50 -9.10
CA PHE A 24 15.00 -5.53 -7.68
C PHE A 24 16.25 -5.20 -6.86
N ALA A 25 16.13 -4.34 -5.88
CA ALA A 25 17.15 -4.16 -4.85
C ALA A 25 16.47 -4.18 -3.47
N GLY A 26 17.12 -4.82 -2.49
CA GLY A 26 16.57 -4.91 -1.15
C GLY A 26 17.61 -5.31 -0.12
N TYR A 27 17.30 -5.00 1.13
CA TYR A 27 17.98 -5.49 2.32
C TYR A 27 17.12 -6.57 2.98
N PRO A 28 17.69 -7.72 3.36
CA PRO A 28 16.92 -8.78 4.00
C PRO A 28 16.36 -8.35 5.35
N ILE A 29 15.05 -8.25 5.45
CA ILE A 29 14.35 -7.88 6.68
C ILE A 29 13.07 -8.72 6.85
N THR A 30 12.88 -9.28 8.05
CA THR A 30 11.67 -10.02 8.41
C THR A 30 10.49 -9.03 8.60
N PRO A 31 9.28 -9.31 8.02
CA PRO A 31 8.84 -10.54 7.33
C PRO A 31 8.84 -10.44 5.79
N ALA A 32 9.68 -9.63 5.18
CA ALA A 32 9.74 -9.41 3.72
C ALA A 32 10.86 -10.21 3.01
N SER A 33 11.70 -10.93 3.76
CA SER A 33 12.92 -11.58 3.24
C SER A 33 12.66 -12.59 2.12
N GLU A 34 11.51 -13.28 2.14
CA GLU A 34 11.19 -14.28 1.12
C GLU A 34 11.02 -13.65 -0.26
N ILE A 35 10.66 -12.36 -0.34
CA ILE A 35 10.56 -11.65 -1.63
C ILE A 35 11.93 -11.59 -2.32
N ILE A 36 12.99 -11.18 -1.60
CA ILE A 36 14.34 -11.15 -2.19
C ILE A 36 14.83 -12.55 -2.52
N HIS A 37 14.55 -13.56 -1.68
CA HIS A 37 14.91 -14.95 -1.95
C HIS A 37 14.29 -15.46 -3.26
N GLU A 38 13.01 -15.14 -3.51
CA GLU A 38 12.35 -15.49 -4.77
C GLU A 38 12.94 -14.72 -5.96
N MET A 39 13.31 -13.44 -5.78
CA MET A 39 13.89 -12.63 -6.85
C MET A 39 15.26 -13.12 -7.29
N VAL A 40 16.11 -13.57 -6.37
CA VAL A 40 17.44 -14.13 -6.69
C VAL A 40 17.35 -15.34 -7.62
N ASN A 41 16.28 -16.14 -7.52
CA ASN A 41 16.05 -17.29 -8.37
C ASN A 41 15.59 -16.95 -9.80
N LYS A 42 15.21 -15.69 -10.07
CA LYS A 42 14.69 -15.23 -11.37
C LYS A 42 15.81 -14.61 -12.22
N LYS A 43 16.55 -15.44 -12.94
CA LYS A 43 17.77 -15.05 -13.72
C LYS A 43 17.58 -13.87 -14.69
N HIS A 44 16.36 -13.58 -15.12
CA HIS A 44 16.05 -12.47 -16.03
C HIS A 44 15.70 -11.16 -15.32
N ILE A 45 15.67 -11.17 -14.00
CA ILE A 45 15.51 -9.99 -13.14
C ILE A 45 16.87 -9.73 -12.47
N LYS A 46 17.43 -8.55 -12.69
CA LYS A 46 18.63 -8.14 -11.98
C LYS A 46 18.30 -7.88 -10.52
N THR A 47 18.80 -8.74 -9.64
CA THR A 47 18.57 -8.66 -8.19
C THR A 47 19.85 -8.28 -7.48
N LEU A 48 19.78 -7.25 -6.63
CA LEU A 48 20.89 -6.80 -5.79
C LEU A 48 20.48 -6.83 -4.31
N GLN A 49 21.28 -7.48 -3.49
CA GLN A 49 21.24 -7.28 -2.07
C GLN A 49 22.09 -6.07 -1.72
N MET A 50 21.52 -5.14 -0.99
CA MET A 50 22.15 -3.90 -0.57
C MET A 50 22.52 -3.96 0.93
N GLU A 51 23.33 -3.01 1.38
CA GLU A 51 23.76 -2.90 2.77
C GLU A 51 22.68 -2.35 3.71
N ASP A 52 21.72 -1.58 3.17
CA ASP A 52 20.58 -1.04 3.90
C ASP A 52 19.43 -0.65 2.96
N GLU A 53 18.35 -0.14 3.53
CA GLU A 53 17.15 0.24 2.77
C GLU A 53 17.31 1.59 2.05
N ILE A 54 18.19 2.49 2.51
CA ILE A 54 18.50 3.75 1.81
C ILE A 54 19.18 3.41 0.49
N ALA A 55 20.19 2.56 0.52
CA ALA A 55 20.88 2.09 -0.67
C ALA A 55 19.92 1.32 -1.61
N SER A 56 19.02 0.49 -1.03
CA SER A 56 18.04 -0.30 -1.78
C SER A 56 17.09 0.58 -2.58
N VAL A 57 16.44 1.56 -1.95
CA VAL A 57 15.47 2.43 -2.64
C VAL A 57 16.16 3.33 -3.68
N ASN A 58 17.36 3.84 -3.40
CA ASN A 58 18.11 4.68 -4.35
C ASN A 58 18.60 3.87 -5.57
N ALA A 59 18.99 2.60 -5.39
CA ALA A 59 19.30 1.70 -6.49
C ALA A 59 18.08 1.45 -7.39
N VAL A 60 16.88 1.28 -6.78
CA VAL A 60 15.60 1.12 -7.50
C VAL A 60 15.22 2.40 -8.26
N ILE A 61 15.41 3.58 -7.66
CA ILE A 61 15.21 4.87 -8.33
C ILE A 61 16.13 4.99 -9.55
N GLY A 62 17.43 4.69 -9.38
CA GLY A 62 18.40 4.71 -10.49
C GLY A 62 18.04 3.75 -11.60
N ALA A 63 17.63 2.52 -11.30
CA ALA A 63 17.17 1.55 -12.29
C ALA A 63 15.92 2.02 -13.03
N SER A 64 14.98 2.64 -12.32
CA SER A 64 13.78 3.22 -12.94
C SER A 64 14.12 4.40 -13.84
N LEU A 65 15.05 5.26 -13.45
CA LEU A 65 15.58 6.33 -14.32
C LEU A 65 16.26 5.78 -15.57
N ALA A 66 16.92 4.63 -15.47
CA ALA A 66 17.51 3.92 -16.61
C ALA A 66 16.47 3.22 -17.52
N GLY A 67 15.17 3.36 -17.23
CA GLY A 67 14.08 2.83 -18.06
C GLY A 67 13.56 1.46 -17.65
N LEU A 68 14.01 0.89 -16.52
CA LEU A 68 13.59 -0.41 -16.06
C LEU A 68 12.38 -0.31 -15.11
N LYS A 69 11.46 -1.26 -15.18
CA LYS A 69 10.50 -1.46 -14.08
C LYS A 69 11.25 -1.99 -12.88
N ALA A 70 11.10 -1.33 -11.74
CA ALA A 70 11.91 -1.58 -10.55
C ALA A 70 11.08 -1.65 -9.28
N MET A 71 11.52 -2.46 -8.33
CA MET A 71 10.83 -2.72 -7.05
C MET A 71 11.83 -2.91 -5.91
N THR A 72 11.42 -2.51 -4.72
CA THR A 72 12.05 -2.90 -3.46
C THR A 72 11.01 -3.48 -2.50
N ALA A 73 11.46 -4.23 -1.50
CA ALA A 73 10.62 -4.75 -0.43
C ALA A 73 11.32 -4.58 0.92
N THR A 74 10.54 -4.21 1.93
CA THR A 74 11.02 -3.91 3.27
C THR A 74 9.94 -4.18 4.33
N SER A 75 10.20 -3.79 5.56
CA SER A 75 9.29 -3.74 6.71
C SER A 75 9.42 -2.38 7.41
N GLY A 76 8.54 -2.08 8.36
CA GLY A 76 8.44 -0.78 9.03
C GLY A 76 9.74 -0.02 9.30
N PRO A 77 10.77 -0.63 9.97
CA PRO A 77 12.03 0.09 10.20
C PRO A 77 12.74 0.54 8.93
N GLY A 78 12.82 -0.34 7.93
CA GLY A 78 13.43 0.00 6.64
C GLY A 78 12.57 0.95 5.82
N PHE A 79 11.24 0.85 5.93
CA PHE A 79 10.33 1.81 5.31
C PHE A 79 10.52 3.22 5.87
N SER A 80 10.85 3.35 7.17
CA SER A 80 11.23 4.63 7.76
C SER A 80 12.49 5.23 7.13
N LEU A 81 13.49 4.40 6.84
CA LEU A 81 14.74 4.85 6.19
C LEU A 81 14.54 5.29 4.74
N MET A 82 13.50 4.77 4.05
CA MET A 82 13.21 5.10 2.65
C MET A 82 12.46 6.44 2.45
N GLN A 83 11.94 7.06 3.50
CA GLN A 83 10.93 8.14 3.37
C GLN A 83 11.41 9.35 2.58
N GLU A 84 12.63 9.84 2.78
CA GLU A 84 13.17 10.94 1.99
C GLU A 84 13.28 10.59 0.52
N SER A 85 13.80 9.39 0.21
CA SER A 85 13.94 8.91 -1.16
C SER A 85 12.61 8.68 -1.86
N ILE A 86 11.53 8.35 -1.12
CA ILE A 86 10.17 8.28 -1.66
C ILE A 86 9.69 9.66 -2.11
N GLY A 87 9.92 10.70 -1.29
CA GLY A 87 9.62 12.08 -1.66
C GLY A 87 10.43 12.54 -2.86
N LEU A 88 11.72 12.21 -2.91
CA LEU A 88 12.60 12.47 -4.05
C LEU A 88 12.06 11.82 -5.32
N ALA A 89 11.71 10.54 -5.28
CA ALA A 89 11.18 9.81 -6.43
C ALA A 89 9.84 10.39 -6.92
N HIS A 90 8.99 10.87 -6.01
CA HIS A 90 7.76 11.58 -6.34
C HIS A 90 8.04 12.88 -7.11
N MET A 91 8.93 13.73 -6.60
CA MET A 91 9.34 14.98 -7.25
C MET A 91 10.00 14.76 -8.60
N MET A 92 10.79 13.70 -8.74
CA MET A 92 11.45 13.30 -9.99
C MET A 92 10.52 12.57 -10.97
N GLU A 93 9.30 12.30 -10.57
CA GLU A 93 8.32 11.51 -11.33
C GLU A 93 8.89 10.16 -11.77
N VAL A 94 9.38 9.39 -10.79
CA VAL A 94 10.03 8.08 -10.99
C VAL A 94 9.08 6.96 -10.57
N PRO A 95 8.55 6.19 -11.53
CA PRO A 95 7.66 5.07 -11.22
C PRO A 95 8.46 3.90 -10.64
N LEU A 96 8.04 3.44 -9.47
CA LEU A 96 8.56 2.24 -8.80
C LEU A 96 7.53 1.68 -7.82
N VAL A 97 7.71 0.43 -7.42
CA VAL A 97 6.85 -0.20 -6.40
C VAL A 97 7.67 -0.45 -5.13
N ILE A 98 7.10 -0.06 -4.00
CA ILE A 98 7.67 -0.35 -2.68
C ILE A 98 6.70 -1.27 -1.95
N VAL A 99 7.15 -2.47 -1.60
CA VAL A 99 6.40 -3.40 -0.77
C VAL A 99 6.79 -3.18 0.67
N ASN A 100 5.83 -2.84 1.54
CA ASN A 100 6.04 -2.79 2.99
C ASN A 100 5.24 -3.91 3.66
N VAL A 101 5.94 -4.91 4.18
CA VAL A 101 5.35 -6.00 4.96
C VAL A 101 5.40 -5.62 6.43
N GLN A 102 4.29 -5.15 6.97
CA GLN A 102 4.19 -4.60 8.32
C GLN A 102 4.39 -5.65 9.39
N ARG A 103 5.06 -5.26 10.47
CA ARG A 103 5.29 -6.04 11.69
C ARG A 103 5.06 -5.21 12.94
N VAL A 104 5.02 -5.86 14.09
CA VAL A 104 4.91 -5.15 15.37
C VAL A 104 6.14 -4.26 15.57
N GLY A 105 5.89 -2.95 15.69
CA GLY A 105 6.83 -1.90 16.07
C GLY A 105 6.49 -1.33 17.46
N PRO A 106 7.04 -0.18 17.84
CA PRO A 106 8.04 0.62 17.09
C PRO A 106 9.43 -0.03 17.08
N SER A 107 10.33 0.49 16.21
CA SER A 107 11.69 -0.01 16.01
C SER A 107 11.73 -1.51 15.65
N THR A 108 12.62 -2.29 16.25
CA THR A 108 12.71 -3.73 15.99
C THR A 108 11.44 -4.47 16.36
N GLY A 109 10.81 -4.10 17.47
CA GLY A 109 9.55 -4.64 17.94
C GLY A 109 9.53 -6.17 18.03
N MET A 110 8.54 -6.78 17.37
CA MET A 110 8.41 -8.24 17.24
C MET A 110 8.45 -8.64 15.77
N PRO A 111 9.63 -8.97 15.20
CA PRO A 111 9.81 -9.09 13.75
C PRO A 111 8.93 -10.11 13.05
N THR A 112 8.52 -11.17 13.77
CA THR A 112 7.71 -12.27 13.25
C THR A 112 6.21 -12.10 13.48
N MET A 113 5.80 -11.03 14.17
CA MET A 113 4.40 -10.80 14.54
C MET A 113 3.76 -9.72 13.67
N PRO A 114 2.53 -9.94 13.16
CA PRO A 114 1.84 -8.98 12.32
C PRO A 114 1.36 -7.75 13.09
N ALA A 115 1.33 -6.62 12.41
CA ALA A 115 0.68 -5.40 12.85
C ALA A 115 0.26 -4.56 11.63
N GLN A 116 -0.48 -3.46 11.87
CA GLN A 116 -0.90 -2.49 10.87
C GLN A 116 -0.47 -1.08 11.29
N GLY A 117 0.78 -0.97 11.76
CA GLY A 117 1.31 0.26 12.38
C GLY A 117 1.90 1.28 11.43
N ASP A 118 2.01 0.98 10.12
CA ASP A 118 2.71 1.82 9.15
C ASP A 118 1.75 2.56 8.19
N VAL A 119 0.45 2.57 8.47
CA VAL A 119 -0.58 3.11 7.56
C VAL A 119 -0.42 4.62 7.35
N ILE A 120 -0.31 5.39 8.43
CA ILE A 120 -0.10 6.85 8.35
C ILE A 120 1.27 7.19 7.79
N GLN A 121 2.28 6.38 8.06
CA GLN A 121 3.62 6.58 7.50
C GLN A 121 3.63 6.49 5.96
N CYS A 122 2.72 5.74 5.36
CA CYS A 122 2.60 5.67 3.90
C CYS A 122 2.28 7.02 3.26
N ILE A 123 1.51 7.87 3.95
CA ILE A 123 1.05 9.16 3.41
C ILE A 123 1.74 10.38 4.02
N HIS A 124 2.28 10.23 5.22
CA HIS A 124 2.92 11.33 5.96
C HIS A 124 4.36 11.00 6.40
N GLY A 125 4.98 10.00 5.80
CA GLY A 125 6.34 9.59 6.17
C GLY A 125 7.42 10.47 5.58
N SER A 126 7.27 10.94 4.35
CA SER A 126 8.14 11.96 3.75
C SER A 126 7.67 13.36 4.13
N HIS A 127 8.56 14.33 4.01
CA HIS A 127 8.22 15.73 4.21
C HIS A 127 7.59 16.35 2.95
N GLY A 128 6.94 17.52 3.10
CA GLY A 128 6.30 18.25 2.00
C GLY A 128 4.97 17.63 1.55
N ASP A 129 4.47 18.13 0.43
CA ASP A 129 3.19 17.75 -0.14
C ASP A 129 3.38 16.65 -1.18
N TYR A 130 3.22 15.39 -0.77
CA TYR A 130 3.24 14.26 -1.69
C TYR A 130 2.02 13.36 -1.47
N PHE A 131 1.57 12.65 -2.51
CA PHE A 131 0.29 11.94 -2.51
C PHE A 131 0.48 10.55 -3.10
N PRO A 132 0.92 9.56 -2.31
CA PRO A 132 1.15 8.20 -2.82
C PRO A 132 -0.15 7.46 -3.07
N ILE A 133 -0.13 6.55 -4.04
CA ILE A 133 -1.16 5.52 -4.17
C ILE A 133 -0.74 4.33 -3.32
N VAL A 134 -1.64 3.86 -2.46
CA VAL A 134 -1.37 2.79 -1.50
C VAL A 134 -2.42 1.69 -1.63
N PHE A 135 -1.99 0.45 -1.85
CA PHE A 135 -2.86 -0.73 -1.83
C PHE A 135 -2.58 -1.60 -0.62
N TYR A 136 -3.61 -2.21 -0.05
CA TYR A 136 -3.48 -3.15 1.06
C TYR A 136 -4.38 -4.38 0.86
N PRO A 137 -3.91 -5.41 0.15
CA PRO A 137 -4.57 -6.70 -0.01
C PRO A 137 -4.74 -7.46 1.30
N ASN A 138 -5.69 -8.41 1.33
CA ASN A 138 -5.92 -9.26 2.52
C ASN A 138 -5.75 -10.76 2.27
N SER A 139 -5.35 -11.18 1.09
CA SER A 139 -5.18 -12.58 0.72
C SER A 139 -4.01 -12.78 -0.25
N VAL A 140 -3.54 -14.01 -0.39
CA VAL A 140 -2.47 -14.36 -1.33
C VAL A 140 -2.90 -14.09 -2.77
N SER A 141 -4.15 -14.40 -3.11
CA SER A 141 -4.71 -14.10 -4.43
C SER A 141 -4.75 -12.60 -4.71
N GLU A 142 -5.08 -11.79 -3.70
CA GLU A 142 -5.08 -10.35 -3.83
C GLU A 142 -3.67 -9.75 -3.86
N LEU A 143 -2.72 -10.26 -3.08
CA LEU A 143 -1.32 -9.86 -3.19
C LEU A 143 -0.82 -10.08 -4.62
N TYR A 144 -1.16 -11.22 -5.23
CA TYR A 144 -0.84 -11.48 -6.62
C TYR A 144 -1.45 -10.43 -7.56
N LYS A 145 -2.75 -10.19 -7.48
CA LYS A 145 -3.47 -9.24 -8.33
C LYS A 145 -2.98 -7.80 -8.14
N TYR A 146 -2.94 -7.34 -6.91
CA TYR A 146 -2.67 -5.93 -6.63
C TYR A 146 -1.19 -5.56 -6.72
N THR A 147 -0.27 -6.53 -6.73
CA THR A 147 1.11 -6.26 -7.15
C THR A 147 1.16 -5.82 -8.61
N VAL A 148 0.44 -6.49 -9.51
CA VAL A 148 0.38 -6.05 -10.93
C VAL A 148 -0.27 -4.67 -11.04
N MET A 149 -1.36 -4.43 -10.29
CA MET A 149 -2.03 -3.13 -10.27
C MET A 149 -1.12 -2.02 -9.72
N ALA A 150 -0.28 -2.31 -8.72
CA ALA A 150 0.68 -1.35 -8.20
C ALA A 150 1.71 -0.93 -9.26
N PHE A 151 2.23 -1.86 -10.04
CA PHE A 151 3.10 -1.53 -11.18
C PHE A 151 2.39 -0.69 -12.23
N ASN A 152 1.15 -1.04 -12.58
CA ASN A 152 0.38 -0.27 -13.54
C ASN A 152 0.12 1.15 -13.04
N ALA A 153 -0.30 1.29 -11.79
CA ALA A 153 -0.53 2.59 -11.17
C ALA A 153 0.76 3.43 -11.10
N ALA A 154 1.91 2.82 -10.81
CA ALA A 154 3.19 3.50 -10.79
C ALA A 154 3.57 4.05 -12.19
N GLU A 155 3.42 3.24 -13.25
CA GLU A 155 3.70 3.67 -14.62
C GLU A 155 2.74 4.77 -15.10
N GLU A 156 1.44 4.70 -14.74
CA GLU A 156 0.45 5.71 -15.11
C GLU A 156 0.62 7.02 -14.33
N SER A 157 0.88 6.93 -13.03
CA SER A 157 1.09 8.10 -12.19
C SER A 157 2.48 8.70 -12.31
N MET A 158 3.43 7.96 -12.91
CA MET A 158 4.85 8.33 -12.92
C MET A 158 5.33 8.68 -11.49
N SER A 159 5.07 7.80 -10.53
CA SER A 159 5.36 8.05 -9.11
C SER A 159 5.52 6.73 -8.35
N PRO A 160 6.18 6.74 -7.19
CA PRO A 160 6.18 5.59 -6.30
C PRO A 160 4.76 5.16 -5.92
N VAL A 161 4.53 3.84 -5.92
CA VAL A 161 3.30 3.22 -5.40
C VAL A 161 3.68 2.26 -4.29
N ILE A 162 2.94 2.30 -3.19
CA ILE A 162 3.17 1.48 -2.02
C ILE A 162 2.18 0.31 -2.02
N LEU A 163 2.70 -0.90 -1.91
CA LEU A 163 1.93 -2.10 -1.64
C LEU A 163 2.15 -2.49 -0.18
N LEU A 164 1.16 -2.20 0.66
CA LEU A 164 1.13 -2.68 2.04
C LEU A 164 0.75 -4.15 2.09
N SER A 165 1.40 -4.86 2.97
CA SER A 165 1.01 -6.16 3.48
C SER A 165 1.30 -6.21 4.97
N ASP A 166 1.06 -7.34 5.60
CA ASP A 166 1.44 -7.60 6.98
C ASP A 166 2.01 -9.02 7.11
N GLY A 167 2.70 -9.28 8.22
CA GLY A 167 3.35 -10.56 8.43
C GLY A 167 2.39 -11.76 8.42
N TYR A 168 1.09 -11.54 8.67
CA TYR A 168 0.10 -12.62 8.59
C TYR A 168 -0.19 -12.99 7.14
N VAL A 169 -0.60 -12.02 6.31
CA VAL A 169 -1.00 -12.28 4.91
C VAL A 169 0.22 -12.67 4.07
N SER A 170 1.37 -12.06 4.33
CA SER A 170 2.61 -12.35 3.59
C SER A 170 3.16 -13.76 3.82
N HIS A 171 2.95 -14.33 5.01
CA HIS A 171 3.35 -15.71 5.32
C HIS A 171 2.22 -16.74 5.15
N LEU A 172 1.00 -16.29 4.88
CA LEU A 172 -0.13 -17.19 4.63
C LEU A 172 0.08 -17.98 3.35
N TYR A 173 -0.25 -19.28 3.38
CA TYR A 173 -0.31 -20.13 2.21
C TYR A 173 -1.75 -20.29 1.72
N GLU A 174 -2.00 -19.97 0.49
CA GLU A 174 -3.31 -20.19 -0.16
C GLU A 174 -3.13 -20.84 -1.53
N THR A 175 -4.10 -21.65 -1.91
CA THR A 175 -4.17 -22.18 -3.27
C THR A 175 -4.79 -21.15 -4.18
N ILE A 176 -4.03 -20.63 -5.12
CA ILE A 176 -4.50 -19.67 -6.11
C ILE A 176 -4.42 -20.25 -7.53
N ILE A 177 -5.12 -19.62 -8.46
CA ILE A 177 -4.96 -19.87 -9.90
C ILE A 177 -4.24 -18.66 -10.47
N PRO A 178 -2.90 -18.68 -10.60
CA PRO A 178 -2.19 -17.57 -11.21
C PRO A 178 -2.63 -17.45 -12.67
N HIS A 179 -3.01 -16.27 -13.10
CA HIS A 179 -3.31 -15.98 -14.50
C HIS A 179 -2.39 -14.87 -15.03
N ARG A 180 -2.25 -14.78 -16.34
CA ARG A 180 -1.42 -13.75 -16.98
C ARG A 180 -2.23 -12.73 -17.75
N ASP A 181 -3.54 -12.83 -17.70
CA ASP A 181 -4.49 -11.99 -18.45
C ASP A 181 -4.68 -10.64 -17.75
N PHE A 182 -3.56 -9.96 -17.50
CA PHE A 182 -3.55 -8.59 -17.02
C PHE A 182 -3.18 -7.66 -18.17
N GLU A 183 -3.85 -6.53 -18.25
CA GLU A 183 -3.32 -5.40 -19.00
C GLU A 183 -2.06 -4.90 -18.28
N ILE A 184 -0.92 -4.99 -18.94
CA ILE A 184 0.36 -4.52 -18.39
C ILE A 184 0.71 -3.19 -19.02
N LYS A 185 0.72 -2.13 -18.21
CA LYS A 185 1.15 -0.81 -18.68
C LYS A 185 2.64 -0.85 -19.01
N LYS A 186 2.95 -0.41 -20.21
CA LYS A 186 4.33 -0.29 -20.68
C LYS A 186 4.95 1.00 -20.15
N ARG A 187 6.26 0.99 -19.95
CA ARG A 187 7.01 2.21 -19.70
C ARG A 187 7.04 3.04 -20.98
N ASP A 188 6.41 4.20 -20.94
CA ASP A 188 6.37 5.14 -22.06
C ASP A 188 7.50 6.19 -21.99
N ARG A 189 8.08 6.37 -20.83
CA ARG A 189 9.09 7.39 -20.58
C ARG A 189 10.48 6.94 -21.03
N GLN A 190 11.17 7.81 -21.78
CA GLN A 190 12.55 7.60 -22.18
C GLN A 190 13.50 7.49 -20.97
N PRO A 191 14.56 6.67 -21.04
CA PRO A 191 15.59 6.64 -20.03
C PRO A 191 16.25 8.02 -19.85
N LEU A 192 16.82 8.24 -18.67
CA LEU A 192 17.63 9.43 -18.41
C LEU A 192 18.77 9.54 -19.44
N GLY A 193 18.94 10.73 -20.03
CA GLY A 193 19.92 11.00 -21.08
C GLY A 193 19.44 10.77 -22.51
N ALA A 194 18.26 10.15 -22.72
CA ALA A 194 17.68 9.91 -24.03
C ALA A 194 16.57 10.91 -24.40
N GLY A 195 16.39 12.00 -23.67
CA GLY A 195 15.37 13.02 -23.91
C GLY A 195 15.40 14.14 -22.87
N ASN A 196 14.48 15.07 -22.99
CA ASN A 196 14.30 16.17 -22.02
C ASN A 196 13.64 15.64 -20.74
N ARG A 197 14.45 15.19 -19.79
CA ARG A 197 13.98 14.70 -18.50
C ARG A 197 14.79 15.30 -17.36
N HIS A 198 14.10 15.85 -16.37
CA HIS A 198 14.74 16.23 -15.12
C HIS A 198 15.12 14.98 -14.29
N PHE A 199 16.12 15.12 -13.45
CA PHE A 199 16.64 14.07 -12.56
C PHE A 199 16.90 14.60 -11.15
N THR A 200 16.18 15.65 -10.76
CA THR A 200 16.38 16.34 -9.49
C THR A 200 15.07 16.48 -8.72
N GLY A 201 15.16 16.46 -7.40
CA GLY A 201 14.06 16.80 -6.49
C GLY A 201 13.80 18.31 -6.38
N LEU A 202 14.60 19.16 -7.03
CA LEU A 202 14.37 20.61 -7.06
C LEU A 202 13.08 20.95 -7.81
N SER A 203 12.43 22.07 -7.44
CA SER A 203 11.37 22.64 -8.28
C SER A 203 11.90 22.89 -9.70
N HIS A 204 11.18 22.46 -10.70
CA HIS A 204 11.64 22.44 -12.08
C HIS A 204 10.49 22.72 -13.06
N GLU A 205 10.85 23.17 -14.25
CA GLU A 205 9.99 23.24 -15.41
C GLU A 205 10.66 22.46 -16.53
N ASP A 206 10.01 21.44 -17.05
CA ASP A 206 10.58 20.43 -17.92
C ASP A 206 11.86 19.82 -17.31
N SER A 207 13.01 20.05 -17.95
CA SER A 207 14.32 19.56 -17.48
C SER A 207 15.15 20.61 -16.70
N VAL A 208 14.61 21.83 -16.50
CA VAL A 208 15.36 22.95 -15.96
C VAL A 208 14.94 23.24 -14.50
N PRO A 209 15.85 23.25 -13.54
CA PRO A 209 15.54 23.68 -12.17
C PRO A 209 15.06 25.14 -12.11
N LYS A 210 14.00 25.37 -11.32
CA LYS A 210 13.37 26.69 -11.07
C LYS A 210 13.22 26.91 -9.58
N THR A 211 14.32 27.02 -8.88
CA THR A 211 14.39 27.00 -7.40
C THR A 211 13.89 28.25 -6.71
N SER A 212 13.75 29.35 -7.41
CA SER A 212 13.26 30.66 -6.89
C SER A 212 11.96 31.13 -7.53
N ASP A 213 11.39 30.35 -8.44
CA ASP A 213 10.11 30.64 -9.10
C ASP A 213 8.97 30.00 -8.31
N VAL A 214 8.30 30.79 -7.45
CA VAL A 214 7.20 30.34 -6.59
C VAL A 214 5.98 29.91 -7.40
N ASP A 215 5.69 30.57 -8.50
CA ASP A 215 4.53 30.24 -9.34
C ASP A 215 4.77 28.94 -10.12
N ASN A 216 6.00 28.70 -10.56
CA ASN A 216 6.37 27.40 -11.09
C ASN A 216 6.22 26.28 -10.06
N TYR A 217 6.68 26.48 -8.82
CA TYR A 217 6.52 25.51 -7.74
C TYR A 217 5.03 25.17 -7.51
N ARG A 218 4.16 26.19 -7.42
CA ARG A 218 2.72 25.98 -7.23
C ARG A 218 2.12 25.16 -8.37
N ARG A 219 2.42 25.49 -9.63
CA ARG A 219 1.93 24.72 -10.80
C ARG A 219 2.46 23.27 -10.76
N LEU A 220 3.72 23.07 -10.41
CA LEU A 220 4.33 21.74 -10.33
C LEU A 220 3.61 20.86 -9.30
N ILE A 221 3.48 21.32 -8.05
CA ILE A 221 2.84 20.54 -6.98
C ILE A 221 1.36 20.28 -7.30
N THR A 222 0.63 21.27 -7.80
CA THR A 222 -0.77 21.07 -8.22
C THR A 222 -0.87 20.00 -9.30
N ARG A 223 -0.02 20.05 -10.33
CA ARG A 223 0.01 19.06 -11.40
C ARG A 223 0.34 17.65 -10.87
N LEU A 224 1.33 17.53 -9.97
CA LEU A 224 1.68 16.24 -9.37
C LEU A 224 0.51 15.67 -8.56
N HIS A 225 -0.17 16.51 -7.78
CA HIS A 225 -1.35 16.13 -7.01
C HIS A 225 -2.50 15.66 -7.94
N GLU A 226 -2.87 16.47 -8.91
CA GLU A 226 -3.94 16.14 -9.87
C GLU A 226 -3.66 14.84 -10.62
N LYS A 227 -2.44 14.65 -11.07
CA LYS A 227 -2.00 13.41 -11.73
C LYS A 227 -2.21 12.19 -10.84
N GLN A 228 -1.85 12.29 -9.55
CA GLN A 228 -2.06 11.20 -8.60
C GLN A 228 -3.55 10.91 -8.38
N GLN A 229 -4.37 11.96 -8.21
CA GLN A 229 -5.81 11.82 -8.02
C GLN A 229 -6.49 11.18 -9.25
N LEU A 230 -6.18 11.67 -10.45
CA LEU A 230 -6.72 11.11 -11.69
C LEU A 230 -6.32 9.65 -11.91
N THR A 231 -5.07 9.31 -11.60
CA THR A 231 -4.62 7.92 -11.66
C THR A 231 -5.35 7.08 -10.62
N ALA A 232 -5.42 7.52 -9.37
CA ALA A 232 -6.08 6.80 -8.30
C ALA A 232 -7.55 6.48 -8.60
N GLN A 233 -8.28 7.35 -9.29
CA GLN A 233 -9.67 7.11 -9.69
C GLN A 233 -9.83 5.86 -10.57
N ARG A 234 -8.81 5.49 -11.37
CA ARG A 234 -8.82 4.27 -12.19
C ARG A 234 -8.59 3.00 -11.36
N TYR A 235 -8.06 3.15 -10.16
CA TYR A 235 -7.73 2.07 -9.21
C TYR A 235 -8.61 2.17 -7.96
N ASN A 236 -9.91 2.41 -8.15
CA ASN A 236 -10.89 2.64 -7.08
C ASN A 236 -11.33 1.31 -6.44
N TYR A 237 -10.38 0.58 -5.84
CA TYR A 237 -10.60 -0.75 -5.31
C TYR A 237 -11.05 -0.72 -3.85
N TYR A 238 -12.22 -1.25 -3.61
CA TYR A 238 -12.78 -1.54 -2.30
C TYR A 238 -13.72 -2.74 -2.39
N GLU A 239 -14.12 -3.25 -1.26
CA GLU A 239 -15.16 -4.25 -1.15
C GLU A 239 -16.23 -3.73 -0.17
N TYR A 240 -17.47 -3.90 -0.55
CA TYR A 240 -18.62 -3.60 0.29
C TYR A 240 -19.54 -4.81 0.32
N ILE A 241 -19.88 -5.26 1.53
CA ILE A 241 -20.81 -6.37 1.78
C ILE A 241 -21.94 -5.82 2.62
N GLU A 242 -23.13 -5.73 2.03
CA GLU A 242 -24.32 -5.33 2.74
C GLU A 242 -24.83 -6.49 3.61
N CYS A 243 -25.14 -6.19 4.86
CA CYS A 243 -25.72 -7.18 5.77
C CYS A 243 -27.12 -7.55 5.31
N GLY A 244 -27.43 -8.86 5.29
CA GLY A 244 -28.77 -9.34 4.92
C GLY A 244 -29.86 -9.05 5.95
N LYS A 245 -29.50 -8.50 7.11
CA LYS A 245 -30.40 -8.05 8.19
C LYS A 245 -30.38 -6.53 8.28
N ASP A 246 -31.47 -5.96 8.80
CA ASP A 246 -31.47 -4.54 9.11
C ASP A 246 -30.42 -4.23 10.19
N THR A 247 -29.43 -3.44 9.81
CA THR A 247 -28.35 -2.99 10.69
C THR A 247 -28.06 -1.51 10.45
N ASP A 248 -27.86 -0.78 11.52
CA ASP A 248 -27.49 0.63 11.47
C ASP A 248 -25.97 0.86 11.54
N THR A 249 -25.19 -0.24 11.47
CA THR A 249 -23.75 -0.23 11.73
C THR A 249 -22.96 -0.72 10.52
N LEU A 250 -21.96 0.06 10.12
CA LEU A 250 -20.93 -0.28 9.13
C LEU A 250 -19.61 -0.57 9.85
N LEU A 251 -19.05 -1.75 9.64
CA LEU A 251 -17.72 -2.13 10.12
C LEU A 251 -16.70 -1.94 9.01
N ILE A 252 -15.70 -1.12 9.26
CA ILE A 252 -14.56 -0.86 8.35
C ILE A 252 -13.34 -1.60 8.87
N SER A 253 -12.67 -2.37 8.02
CA SER A 253 -11.42 -3.04 8.37
C SER A 253 -10.62 -3.35 7.10
N TYR A 254 -9.31 -3.59 7.23
CA TYR A 254 -8.39 -3.80 6.11
C TYR A 254 -7.29 -4.81 6.46
N GLY A 255 -6.50 -5.24 5.45
CA GLY A 255 -5.40 -6.20 5.62
C GLY A 255 -5.84 -7.47 6.35
N ALA A 256 -4.98 -8.03 7.20
CA ALA A 256 -5.26 -9.27 7.93
C ALA A 256 -6.55 -9.22 8.75
N LEU A 257 -6.85 -8.10 9.42
CA LEU A 257 -8.06 -7.98 10.25
C LEU A 257 -9.36 -8.03 9.45
N SER A 258 -9.38 -7.58 8.21
CA SER A 258 -10.58 -7.67 7.38
C SER A 258 -11.02 -9.11 7.15
N ARG A 259 -10.10 -10.07 7.23
CA ARG A 259 -10.44 -11.52 7.17
C ARG A 259 -11.27 -11.95 8.38
N ILE A 260 -11.00 -11.36 9.53
CA ILE A 260 -11.82 -11.59 10.75
C ILE A 260 -13.13 -10.82 10.67
N ALA A 261 -13.14 -9.62 10.08
CA ALA A 261 -14.36 -8.84 9.91
C ALA A 261 -15.46 -9.62 9.16
N TYR A 262 -15.10 -10.49 8.20
CA TYR A 262 -16.07 -11.35 7.49
C TYR A 262 -16.87 -12.27 8.41
N TYR A 263 -16.34 -12.62 9.58
CA TYR A 263 -17.09 -13.39 10.57
C TYR A 263 -18.34 -12.64 11.06
N PHE A 264 -18.33 -11.32 11.01
CA PHE A 264 -19.41 -10.45 11.51
C PHE A 264 -20.37 -9.96 10.41
N LYS A 265 -20.28 -10.46 9.18
CA LYS A 265 -21.11 -10.04 8.05
C LYS A 265 -22.61 -10.26 8.23
N GLU A 266 -23.01 -11.17 9.14
CA GLU A 266 -24.42 -11.42 9.49
C GLU A 266 -24.95 -10.43 10.54
N ASN A 267 -24.09 -9.59 11.10
CA ASN A 267 -24.41 -8.61 12.15
C ASN A 267 -24.19 -7.17 11.68
N PHE A 268 -23.19 -6.94 10.82
CA PHE A 268 -22.78 -5.63 10.34
C PHE A 268 -22.59 -5.66 8.82
N SER A 269 -22.90 -4.54 8.17
CA SER A 269 -22.38 -4.31 6.82
C SER A 269 -20.88 -4.04 6.90
N LEU A 270 -20.13 -4.53 5.91
CA LEU A 270 -18.68 -4.46 5.91
C LEU A 270 -18.19 -3.54 4.78
N TYR A 271 -17.22 -2.70 5.08
CA TYR A 271 -16.47 -1.96 4.08
C TYR A 271 -14.98 -2.24 4.27
N ARG A 272 -14.33 -2.64 3.19
CA ARG A 272 -12.90 -2.92 3.15
C ARG A 272 -12.25 -2.08 2.06
N PRO A 273 -11.45 -1.06 2.41
CA PRO A 273 -10.60 -0.40 1.44
C PRO A 273 -9.51 -1.39 0.99
N ILE A 274 -9.27 -1.47 -0.31
CA ILE A 274 -8.13 -2.16 -0.92
C ILE A 274 -7.14 -1.11 -1.40
N ARG A 275 -7.61 -0.06 -2.06
CA ARG A 275 -6.86 1.18 -2.16
C ARG A 275 -7.08 1.99 -0.87
N MET A 276 -6.01 2.05 -0.06
CA MET A 276 -6.05 2.80 1.21
C MET A 276 -5.98 4.31 0.97
N PHE A 277 -5.10 4.72 0.06
CA PHE A 277 -4.86 6.12 -0.26
C PHE A 277 -4.66 6.33 -1.76
N PRO A 278 -5.10 7.49 -2.30
CA PRO A 278 -6.12 8.38 -1.72
C PRO A 278 -7.37 7.60 -1.32
N ILE A 279 -8.08 8.05 -0.27
CA ILE A 279 -9.27 7.33 0.19
C ILE A 279 -10.32 7.27 -0.93
N VAL A 280 -10.98 6.12 -1.03
CA VAL A 280 -12.05 5.88 -2.01
C VAL A 280 -13.28 6.70 -1.63
N GLU A 281 -13.68 7.65 -2.47
CA GLU A 281 -14.76 8.62 -2.18
C GLU A 281 -16.14 7.96 -1.97
N GLU A 282 -16.37 6.78 -2.54
CA GLU A 282 -17.61 6.00 -2.37
C GLU A 282 -17.91 5.66 -0.91
N ILE A 283 -16.90 5.69 -0.04
CA ILE A 283 -17.11 5.52 1.41
C ILE A 283 -18.09 6.54 1.97
N LYS A 284 -18.13 7.78 1.46
CA LYS A 284 -19.06 8.82 1.90
C LYS A 284 -20.51 8.42 1.63
N ILE A 285 -20.77 7.88 0.44
CA ILE A 285 -22.12 7.44 0.03
C ILE A 285 -22.52 6.19 0.81
N ILE A 286 -21.60 5.23 0.98
CA ILE A 286 -21.88 4.01 1.72
C ILE A 286 -22.15 4.35 3.19
N ALA A 287 -21.24 5.09 3.83
CA ALA A 287 -21.31 5.42 5.24
C ALA A 287 -22.53 6.28 5.61
N SER A 288 -23.06 7.09 4.69
CA SER A 288 -24.27 7.90 4.93
C SER A 288 -25.54 7.07 5.22
N ARG A 289 -25.54 5.80 4.85
CA ARG A 289 -26.66 4.86 5.11
C ARG A 289 -26.68 4.32 6.54
N TYR A 290 -25.61 4.55 7.30
CA TYR A 290 -25.42 3.95 8.63
C TYR A 290 -25.32 5.02 9.71
N LYS A 291 -25.97 4.74 10.84
CA LYS A 291 -25.89 5.61 12.03
C LYS A 291 -24.54 5.46 12.72
N ARG A 292 -24.00 4.26 12.73
CA ARG A 292 -22.74 3.92 13.39
C ARG A 292 -21.68 3.48 12.38
N ILE A 293 -20.48 3.99 12.55
CA ILE A 293 -19.31 3.56 11.80
C ILE A 293 -18.29 3.05 12.82
N LEU A 294 -17.89 1.81 12.66
CA LEU A 294 -16.84 1.18 13.46
C LEU A 294 -15.60 0.98 12.60
N VAL A 295 -14.44 1.41 13.07
CA VAL A 295 -13.16 1.09 12.41
C VAL A 295 -12.39 0.12 13.31
N MET A 296 -12.05 -1.04 12.77
CA MET A 296 -11.25 -2.06 13.44
C MET A 296 -9.90 -2.18 12.74
N GLU A 297 -8.83 -1.86 13.47
CA GLU A 297 -7.47 -1.87 12.93
C GLU A 297 -6.44 -2.37 13.96
N MET A 298 -5.33 -2.93 13.45
CA MET A 298 -4.26 -3.53 14.28
C MET A 298 -3.19 -2.50 14.63
N ASN A 299 -3.63 -1.39 15.24
CA ASN A 299 -2.81 -0.29 15.72
C ASN A 299 -3.60 0.54 16.75
N MET A 300 -3.10 1.70 17.13
CA MET A 300 -3.73 2.59 18.11
C MET A 300 -4.54 3.73 17.46
N GLY A 301 -5.11 3.52 16.27
CA GLY A 301 -5.95 4.50 15.59
C GLY A 301 -5.17 5.33 14.57
N GLN A 302 -4.86 4.73 13.42
CA GLN A 302 -4.20 5.44 12.32
C GLN A 302 -5.18 5.75 11.18
N TYR A 303 -5.94 4.76 10.75
CA TYR A 303 -6.89 4.94 9.65
C TYR A 303 -8.23 5.51 10.10
N VAL A 304 -8.62 5.27 11.36
CA VAL A 304 -9.87 5.81 11.94
C VAL A 304 -9.92 7.33 11.81
N HIS A 305 -8.83 8.04 12.08
CA HIS A 305 -8.78 9.49 11.97
C HIS A 305 -8.90 9.98 10.52
N GLU A 306 -8.40 9.23 9.56
CA GLU A 306 -8.59 9.52 8.14
C GLU A 306 -10.05 9.30 7.70
N ILE A 307 -10.72 8.28 8.26
CA ILE A 307 -12.16 8.06 8.04
C ILE A 307 -12.98 9.17 8.67
N GLU A 308 -12.69 9.58 9.91
CA GLU A 308 -13.34 10.74 10.56
C GLU A 308 -13.19 12.01 9.73
N ARG A 309 -11.97 12.28 9.26
CA ARG A 309 -11.65 13.45 8.43
C ARG A 309 -12.45 13.47 7.14
N ILE A 310 -12.62 12.34 6.45
CA ILE A 310 -13.33 12.30 5.16
C ILE A 310 -14.85 12.26 5.33
N LEU A 311 -15.36 11.65 6.41
CA LEU A 311 -16.79 11.55 6.69
C LEU A 311 -17.35 12.78 7.43
N HIS A 312 -16.50 13.62 8.01
CA HIS A 312 -16.87 14.77 8.84
C HIS A 312 -17.82 14.40 9.98
N ARG A 313 -17.61 13.24 10.60
CA ARG A 313 -18.41 12.73 11.73
C ARG A 313 -17.57 11.84 12.64
N GLU A 314 -18.05 11.66 13.88
CA GLU A 314 -17.45 10.71 14.82
C GLU A 314 -17.51 9.28 14.29
N VAL A 315 -16.44 8.54 14.54
CA VAL A 315 -16.27 7.13 14.18
C VAL A 315 -15.84 6.36 15.43
N GLU A 316 -16.46 5.24 15.69
CA GLU A 316 -16.09 4.38 16.80
C GLU A 316 -14.86 3.55 16.44
N PHE A 317 -13.96 3.38 17.38
CA PHE A 317 -12.69 2.71 17.15
C PHE A 317 -12.54 1.43 17.97
N ILE A 318 -12.10 0.37 17.31
CA ILE A 318 -11.81 -0.92 17.93
C ILE A 318 -10.32 -1.22 17.75
N PRO A 319 -9.48 -0.88 18.75
CA PRO A 319 -8.05 -1.16 18.70
C PRO A 319 -7.78 -2.65 18.94
N ILE A 320 -7.05 -3.26 18.00
CA ILE A 320 -6.42 -4.57 18.15
C ILE A 320 -4.93 -4.33 18.13
N LEU A 321 -4.23 -4.58 19.23
CA LEU A 321 -2.77 -4.43 19.21
C LEU A 321 -2.13 -5.52 18.38
N GLY A 322 -0.98 -5.21 17.79
CA GLY A 322 -0.22 -6.16 16.97
C GLY A 322 0.21 -7.41 17.75
N GLY A 323 0.53 -8.47 17.03
CA GLY A 323 0.97 -9.75 17.59
C GLY A 323 0.06 -10.91 17.17
N ARG A 324 -0.83 -11.35 18.02
CA ARG A 324 -1.77 -12.43 17.71
C ARG A 324 -3.13 -11.87 17.32
N ILE A 325 -3.76 -12.49 16.33
CA ILE A 325 -5.15 -12.22 15.99
C ILE A 325 -6.01 -13.24 16.74
N ASP A 326 -6.73 -12.80 17.76
CA ASP A 326 -7.62 -13.64 18.57
C ASP A 326 -9.09 -13.26 18.34
N LEU A 327 -9.87 -14.19 17.81
CA LEU A 327 -11.29 -13.97 17.52
C LEU A 327 -12.12 -13.74 18.79
N GLY A 328 -11.74 -14.36 19.93
CA GLY A 328 -12.43 -14.19 21.20
C GLY A 328 -12.27 -12.76 21.74
N GLU A 329 -11.03 -12.25 21.75
CA GLU A 329 -10.72 -10.86 22.11
C GLU A 329 -11.48 -9.86 21.22
N ILE A 330 -11.46 -10.09 19.90
CA ILE A 330 -12.15 -9.22 18.94
C ILE A 330 -13.66 -9.20 19.18
N LYS A 331 -14.27 -10.37 19.40
CA LYS A 331 -15.71 -10.47 19.75
C LYS A 331 -16.05 -9.69 21.00
N GLN A 332 -15.23 -9.82 22.03
CA GLN A 332 -15.45 -9.09 23.30
C GLN A 332 -15.38 -7.58 23.06
N LYS A 333 -14.35 -7.08 22.40
CA LYS A 333 -14.20 -5.64 22.10
C LYS A 333 -15.35 -5.08 21.26
N ILE A 334 -15.82 -5.82 20.25
CA ILE A 334 -16.99 -5.43 19.44
C ILE A 334 -18.25 -5.35 20.32
N ASN A 335 -18.45 -6.32 21.22
CA ASN A 335 -19.58 -6.33 22.14
C ASN A 335 -19.52 -5.17 23.14
N ASP A 336 -18.34 -4.88 23.70
CA ASP A 336 -18.14 -3.79 24.68
C ASP A 336 -18.48 -2.43 24.06
N VAL A 337 -18.02 -2.17 22.84
CA VAL A 337 -18.37 -0.95 22.08
C VAL A 337 -19.88 -0.92 21.78
N SER A 338 -20.50 -2.06 21.52
CA SER A 338 -21.94 -2.15 21.23
C SER A 338 -22.81 -1.97 22.48
N ILE A 339 -22.30 -2.29 23.67
CA ILE A 339 -23.03 -2.20 24.97
C ILE A 339 -22.85 -0.80 25.57
N SER A 340 -21.69 -0.18 25.46
CA SER A 340 -21.36 1.08 26.14
C SER A 340 -22.24 2.28 25.74
N ARG A 341 -23.07 2.14 24.70
CA ARG A 341 -23.98 3.18 24.19
C ARG A 341 -25.41 2.70 23.97
N ARG A 342 -25.87 1.65 24.65
CA ARG A 342 -27.33 1.41 24.78
C ARG A 342 -27.89 2.45 25.77
N PRO A 343 -28.91 3.24 25.36
CA PRO A 343 -29.53 4.25 26.22
C PRO A 343 -30.14 3.63 27.46
#